data_9b8cb4286a7882115972e8ed5546765d
#
_entry.id   9b8cb4286a7882115972e8ed5546765d
#
_cell.length_a   1.000
_cell.length_b   1.000
_cell.length_c   1.000
_cell.angle_alpha   90.00
_cell.angle_beta   90.00
_cell.angle_gamma   90.00
#
_symmetry.space_group_name_H-M   'P 1'
#
loop_
_entity.id
_entity.type
_entity.pdbx_description
1 polymer ?
#
loop_
_entity_poly.entity_id
_entity_poly.type
_entity_poly.pdbx_seq_one_letter_code
_entity_poly.pdbx_strand_id
1 'polypeptide(L)'
;MPDSQKISEKQSEYMNLIAEIMDIRKRGEKPVAYIRTYGCQQNVADSEKIKGMLEQSGFEFSDEPDNADFILFNTCAVREHAEDRVFGNVGALKNLKRKHPQILIALCGCMMEQEHVANKIYKSFPFVGLVFGTHSLHHFPELMYNALLDGKRVFERGNDDNQLYEGFPVKRDGTFKGWLPIMYGCNNFCTYCVVPYVRGRERSREKNIIVSEAKNM
;
A
#
# COMPACT_ATOMS: atom_id res chain seq x y z
N MET A 1 6.40 1.66 -22.01
CA MET A 1 7.44 2.47 -21.34
C MET A 1 7.08 3.96 -21.19
N PRO A 2 6.65 4.71 -22.23
CA PRO A 2 6.33 6.15 -22.03
C PRO A 2 5.24 6.40 -20.97
N ASP A 3 4.28 5.50 -20.84
CA ASP A 3 3.18 5.65 -19.89
C ASP A 3 3.58 5.36 -18.44
N SER A 4 4.45 4.36 -18.20
CA SER A 4 4.95 4.04 -16.86
C SER A 4 5.78 5.19 -16.27
N GLN A 5 6.62 5.83 -17.08
CA GLN A 5 7.43 6.97 -16.66
C GLN A 5 6.57 8.18 -16.32
N LYS A 6 5.57 8.50 -17.17
CA LYS A 6 4.62 9.60 -16.91
C LYS A 6 3.82 9.38 -15.61
N ILE A 7 3.41 8.14 -15.36
CA ILE A 7 2.69 7.82 -14.13
C ILE A 7 3.62 7.97 -12.92
N SER A 8 4.86 7.49 -12.99
CA SER A 8 5.83 7.67 -11.92
C SER A 8 6.12 9.15 -11.63
N GLU A 9 6.27 9.98 -12.67
CA GLU A 9 6.46 11.44 -12.55
C GLU A 9 5.24 12.09 -11.86
N LYS A 10 4.02 11.79 -12.32
CA LYS A 10 2.78 12.26 -11.69
C LYS A 10 2.67 11.85 -10.22
N GLN A 11 3.03 10.62 -9.89
CA GLN A 11 3.00 10.17 -8.51
C GLN A 11 4.08 10.86 -7.65
N SER A 12 5.22 11.23 -8.25
CA SER A 12 6.24 12.05 -7.55
C SER A 12 5.72 13.44 -7.20
N GLU A 13 4.90 14.05 -8.04
CA GLU A 13 4.22 15.31 -7.72
C GLU A 13 3.29 15.14 -6.49
N TYR A 14 2.51 14.07 -6.45
CA TYR A 14 1.66 13.81 -5.28
C TYR A 14 2.46 13.53 -4.01
N MET A 15 3.62 12.86 -4.09
CA MET A 15 4.49 12.69 -2.93
C MET A 15 4.99 14.02 -2.36
N ASN A 16 5.34 14.98 -3.23
CA ASN A 16 5.71 16.33 -2.80
C ASN A 16 4.52 17.07 -2.15
N LEU A 17 3.33 17.01 -2.75
CA LEU A 17 2.12 17.62 -2.18
C LEU A 17 1.75 17.01 -0.81
N ILE A 18 1.93 15.70 -0.62
CA ILE A 18 1.75 15.04 0.68
C ILE A 18 2.77 15.60 1.69
N ALA A 19 4.04 15.74 1.30
CA ALA A 19 5.06 16.31 2.16
C ALA A 19 4.70 17.73 2.63
N GLU A 20 4.22 18.59 1.73
CA GLU A 20 3.75 19.95 2.06
C GLU A 20 2.57 19.93 3.04
N ILE A 21 1.55 19.09 2.79
CA ILE A 21 0.40 18.95 3.69
C ILE A 21 0.85 18.50 5.08
N MET A 22 1.77 17.52 5.15
CA MET A 22 2.22 16.99 6.42
C MET A 22 3.12 17.95 7.17
N ASP A 23 3.96 18.73 6.49
CA ASP A 23 4.77 19.78 7.08
C ASP A 23 3.90 20.85 7.79
N ILE A 24 2.84 21.28 7.10
CA ILE A 24 1.86 22.22 7.66
C ILE A 24 1.15 21.61 8.89
N ARG A 25 0.69 20.36 8.79
CA ARG A 25 -0.04 19.69 9.88
C ARG A 25 0.83 19.43 11.10
N LYS A 26 2.08 19.08 10.88
CA LYS A 26 3.06 18.73 11.92
C LYS A 26 3.89 19.92 12.41
N ARG A 27 3.73 21.11 11.80
CA ARG A 27 4.45 22.35 12.14
C ARG A 27 5.98 22.19 12.08
N GLY A 28 6.47 21.48 11.04
CA GLY A 28 7.88 21.21 10.84
C GLY A 28 8.41 19.93 11.51
N GLU A 29 7.59 19.22 12.30
CA GLU A 29 7.95 17.88 12.76
C GLU A 29 7.72 16.86 11.65
N LYS A 30 8.57 15.83 11.59
CA LYS A 30 8.40 14.76 10.59
C LYS A 30 7.17 13.92 10.89
N PRO A 31 6.35 13.61 9.88
CA PRO A 31 5.24 12.70 10.04
C PRO A 31 5.75 11.25 10.23
N VAL A 32 5.00 10.47 10.98
CA VAL A 32 5.34 9.09 11.32
C VAL A 32 4.35 8.12 10.68
N ALA A 33 4.86 7.08 10.02
CA ALA A 33 4.08 5.99 9.46
C ALA A 33 4.30 4.68 10.22
N TYR A 34 3.21 3.96 10.49
CA TYR A 34 3.23 2.58 10.96
C TYR A 34 2.71 1.67 9.85
N ILE A 35 3.50 0.67 9.45
CA ILE A 35 3.12 -0.29 8.40
C ILE A 35 3.22 -1.70 8.94
N ARG A 36 2.11 -2.44 8.88
CA ARG A 36 2.07 -3.84 9.24
C ARG A 36 1.66 -4.70 8.05
N THR A 37 2.52 -5.68 7.72
CA THR A 37 2.29 -6.59 6.60
C THR A 37 1.79 -7.92 7.10
N TYR A 38 0.65 -8.35 6.56
CA TYR A 38 0.07 -9.68 6.75
C TYR A 38 0.11 -10.40 5.41
N GLY A 39 0.95 -11.42 5.26
CA GLY A 39 0.91 -12.17 4.01
C GLY A 39 2.20 -12.81 3.57
N CYS A 40 2.36 -12.92 2.26
CA CYS A 40 3.49 -13.56 1.60
C CYS A 40 4.61 -12.54 1.29
N GLN A 41 5.70 -13.03 0.70
CA GLN A 41 6.84 -12.21 0.30
C GLN A 41 6.45 -11.09 -0.68
N GLN A 42 5.45 -11.34 -1.54
CA GLN A 42 4.95 -10.31 -2.44
C GLN A 42 4.32 -9.13 -1.69
N ASN A 43 3.57 -9.40 -0.61
CA ASN A 43 3.05 -8.32 0.24
C ASN A 43 4.18 -7.56 0.95
N VAL A 44 5.27 -8.24 1.32
CA VAL A 44 6.45 -7.55 1.89
C VAL A 44 7.06 -6.61 0.86
N ALA A 45 7.31 -7.09 -0.37
CA ALA A 45 7.83 -6.25 -1.45
C ALA A 45 6.90 -5.07 -1.79
N ASP A 46 5.58 -5.29 -1.77
CA ASP A 46 4.59 -4.22 -1.95
C ASP A 46 4.68 -3.18 -0.82
N SER A 47 4.88 -3.63 0.43
CA SER A 47 5.08 -2.73 1.59
C SER A 47 6.39 -1.95 1.51
N GLU A 48 7.48 -2.56 1.04
CA GLU A 48 8.76 -1.89 0.82
C GLU A 48 8.65 -0.77 -0.23
N LYS A 49 7.83 -0.97 -1.29
CA LYS A 49 7.50 0.10 -2.26
C LYS A 49 6.69 1.23 -1.62
N ILE A 50 5.65 0.89 -0.85
CA ILE A 50 4.85 1.89 -0.12
C ILE A 50 5.73 2.68 0.86
N LYS A 51 6.62 2.00 1.58
CA LYS A 51 7.61 2.65 2.47
C LYS A 51 8.51 3.62 1.71
N GLY A 52 9.00 3.23 0.53
CA GLY A 52 9.81 4.12 -0.31
C GLY A 52 9.06 5.38 -0.73
N MET A 53 7.80 5.26 -1.14
CA MET A 53 6.95 6.40 -1.49
C MET A 53 6.65 7.30 -0.28
N LEU A 54 6.41 6.73 0.90
CA LEU A 54 6.22 7.48 2.14
C LEU A 54 7.51 8.18 2.58
N GLU A 55 8.67 7.53 2.49
CA GLU A 55 9.96 8.14 2.80
C GLU A 55 10.24 9.36 1.91
N GLN A 56 9.94 9.23 0.60
CA GLN A 56 10.04 10.37 -0.33
C GLN A 56 9.03 11.49 -0.01
N SER A 57 7.89 11.14 0.61
CA SER A 57 6.92 12.10 1.15
C SER A 57 7.29 12.64 2.55
N GLY A 58 8.51 12.40 3.05
CA GLY A 58 9.02 12.93 4.30
C GLY A 58 8.68 12.13 5.56
N PHE A 59 8.05 10.96 5.46
CA PHE A 59 7.68 10.14 6.61
C PHE A 59 8.89 9.40 7.21
N GLU A 60 8.91 9.34 8.55
CA GLU A 60 9.69 8.37 9.32
C GLU A 60 8.80 7.16 9.69
N PHE A 61 9.42 6.08 10.18
CA PHE A 61 8.71 4.85 10.48
C PHE A 61 8.81 4.49 11.96
N SER A 62 7.70 3.97 12.50
CA SER A 62 7.62 3.45 13.86
C SER A 62 7.17 2.00 13.84
N ASP A 63 7.61 1.24 14.85
CA ASP A 63 7.14 -0.13 15.10
C ASP A 63 5.85 -0.16 15.93
N GLU A 64 5.42 1.00 16.47
CA GLU A 64 4.22 1.14 17.28
C GLU A 64 3.22 2.10 16.63
N PRO A 65 1.92 1.78 16.63
CA PRO A 65 0.89 2.59 15.98
C PRO A 65 0.50 3.86 16.74
N ASP A 66 0.81 3.95 18.04
CA ASP A 66 0.27 4.98 18.93
C ASP A 66 0.75 6.39 18.56
N ASN A 67 1.94 6.52 18.00
CA ASN A 67 2.54 7.80 17.59
C ASN A 67 2.47 8.04 16.08
N ALA A 68 1.77 7.19 15.33
CA ALA A 68 1.72 7.29 13.88
C ALA A 68 0.68 8.32 13.41
N ASP A 69 1.02 9.07 12.38
CA ASP A 69 0.12 9.96 11.64
C ASP A 69 -0.58 9.19 10.50
N PHE A 70 0.08 8.14 10.02
CA PHE A 70 -0.42 7.22 8.99
C PHE A 70 -0.24 5.76 9.42
N ILE A 71 -1.31 4.98 9.37
CA ILE A 71 -1.31 3.56 9.71
C ILE A 71 -1.77 2.77 8.50
N LEU A 72 -0.94 1.82 8.03
CA LEU A 72 -1.26 0.94 6.91
C LEU A 72 -1.18 -0.53 7.30
N PHE A 73 -2.23 -1.28 7.00
CA PHE A 73 -2.22 -2.74 7.03
C PHE A 73 -2.24 -3.28 5.59
N ASN A 74 -1.14 -3.92 5.18
CA ASN A 74 -1.06 -4.64 3.92
C ASN A 74 -1.49 -6.09 4.14
N THR A 75 -2.54 -6.52 3.44
CA THR A 75 -3.34 -7.71 3.77
C THR A 75 -3.30 -8.76 2.67
N CYS A 76 -3.49 -10.02 3.05
CA CYS A 76 -3.40 -11.19 2.17
C CYS A 76 -4.74 -11.93 2.07
N ALA A 77 -5.09 -12.40 0.88
CA ALA A 77 -6.30 -13.16 0.60
C ALA A 77 -6.15 -14.69 0.73
N VAL A 78 -4.93 -15.18 0.97
CA VAL A 78 -4.61 -16.63 0.83
C VAL A 78 -4.81 -17.43 2.12
N ARG A 79 -4.95 -16.78 3.27
CA ARG A 79 -5.00 -17.44 4.58
C ARG A 79 -6.38 -17.30 5.20
N GLU A 80 -7.06 -18.41 5.44
CA GLU A 80 -8.43 -18.49 5.95
C GLU A 80 -8.68 -17.69 7.25
N HIS A 81 -7.71 -17.65 8.16
CA HIS A 81 -7.81 -16.87 9.39
C HIS A 81 -7.18 -15.45 9.30
N ALA A 82 -6.72 -15.04 8.11
CA ALA A 82 -6.10 -13.73 7.96
C ALA A 82 -7.12 -12.60 8.09
N GLU A 83 -8.35 -12.82 7.63
CA GLU A 83 -9.41 -11.82 7.68
C GLU A 83 -9.80 -11.46 9.10
N ASP A 84 -10.09 -12.44 9.95
CA ASP A 84 -10.49 -12.20 11.34
C ASP A 84 -9.39 -11.50 12.14
N ARG A 85 -8.14 -11.89 11.88
CA ARG A 85 -6.98 -11.25 12.50
C ARG A 85 -6.82 -9.80 12.07
N VAL A 86 -7.02 -9.52 10.77
CA VAL A 86 -6.98 -8.14 10.24
C VAL A 86 -8.12 -7.34 10.83
N PHE A 87 -9.35 -7.84 10.81
CA PHE A 87 -10.51 -7.15 11.37
C PHE A 87 -10.38 -6.87 12.88
N GLY A 88 -9.84 -7.81 13.64
CA GLY A 88 -9.53 -7.62 15.06
C GLY A 88 -8.53 -6.50 15.29
N ASN A 89 -7.42 -6.48 14.54
CA ASN A 89 -6.40 -5.45 14.65
C ASN A 89 -6.90 -4.08 14.16
N VAL A 90 -7.68 -4.03 13.07
CA VAL A 90 -8.32 -2.79 12.60
C VAL A 90 -9.30 -2.28 13.67
N GLY A 91 -10.11 -3.16 14.24
CA GLY A 91 -11.06 -2.81 15.31
C GLY A 91 -10.37 -2.18 16.53
N ALA A 92 -9.18 -2.67 16.91
CA ALA A 92 -8.39 -2.12 18.01
C ALA A 92 -7.98 -0.65 17.78
N LEU A 93 -7.80 -0.23 16.52
CA LEU A 93 -7.45 1.14 16.18
C LEU A 93 -8.59 2.16 16.37
N LYS A 94 -9.83 1.71 16.63
CA LYS A 94 -10.99 2.59 16.82
C LYS A 94 -10.77 3.59 17.97
N ASN A 95 -10.21 3.14 19.07
CA ASN A 95 -9.94 4.00 20.23
C ASN A 95 -8.80 4.99 19.94
N LEU A 96 -7.77 4.54 19.23
CA LEU A 96 -6.66 5.41 18.81
C LEU A 96 -7.18 6.51 17.87
N LYS A 97 -7.95 6.15 16.85
CA LYS A 97 -8.57 7.11 15.92
C LYS A 97 -9.49 8.11 16.62
N ARG A 98 -10.20 7.69 17.67
CA ARG A 98 -11.04 8.59 18.47
C ARG A 98 -10.22 9.59 19.27
N LYS A 99 -9.06 9.19 19.81
CA LYS A 99 -8.14 10.07 20.54
C LYS A 99 -7.39 11.02 19.60
N HIS A 100 -7.04 10.54 18.44
CA HIS A 100 -6.26 11.24 17.41
C HIS A 100 -7.02 11.25 16.06
N PRO A 101 -8.03 12.11 15.90
CA PRO A 101 -8.89 12.12 14.72
C PRO A 101 -8.17 12.36 13.39
N GLN A 102 -7.00 12.99 13.42
CA GLN A 102 -6.18 13.31 12.24
C GLN A 102 -5.44 12.10 11.66
N ILE A 103 -5.26 11.00 12.42
CA ILE A 103 -4.58 9.81 11.91
C ILE A 103 -5.31 9.28 10.67
N LEU A 104 -4.58 9.06 9.57
CA LEU A 104 -5.12 8.35 8.41
C LEU A 104 -4.87 6.84 8.57
N ILE A 105 -5.95 6.06 8.66
CA ILE A 105 -5.89 4.59 8.71
C ILE A 105 -6.20 4.03 7.33
N ALA A 106 -5.31 3.18 6.82
CA ALA A 106 -5.38 2.61 5.49
C ALA A 106 -5.29 1.07 5.51
N LEU A 107 -5.94 0.44 4.53
CA LEU A 107 -5.86 -0.99 4.26
C LEU A 107 -5.52 -1.20 2.79
N CYS A 108 -4.60 -2.11 2.50
CA CYS A 108 -4.29 -2.47 1.12
C CYS A 108 -3.99 -3.97 0.96
N GLY A 109 -3.65 -4.35 -0.26
CA GLY A 109 -3.21 -5.70 -0.60
C GLY A 109 -4.30 -6.59 -1.18
N CYS A 110 -3.96 -7.87 -1.37
CA CYS A 110 -4.80 -8.85 -2.08
C CYS A 110 -6.21 -9.00 -1.49
N MET A 111 -6.34 -8.88 -0.17
CA MET A 111 -7.62 -9.02 0.51
C MET A 111 -8.58 -7.88 0.12
N MET A 112 -8.07 -6.70 -0.22
CA MET A 112 -8.89 -5.54 -0.60
C MET A 112 -9.44 -5.63 -2.02
N GLU A 113 -8.93 -6.55 -2.85
CA GLU A 113 -9.53 -6.86 -4.17
C GLU A 113 -10.85 -7.65 -4.05
N GLN A 114 -11.09 -8.29 -2.91
CA GLN A 114 -12.32 -9.04 -2.67
C GLN A 114 -13.46 -8.09 -2.32
N GLU A 115 -14.50 -8.06 -3.15
CA GLU A 115 -15.62 -7.12 -3.00
C GLU A 115 -16.34 -7.21 -1.66
N HIS A 116 -16.59 -8.43 -1.19
CA HIS A 116 -17.27 -8.65 0.09
C HIS A 116 -16.47 -8.11 1.27
N VAL A 117 -15.12 -8.21 1.21
CA VAL A 117 -14.22 -7.66 2.24
C VAL A 117 -14.23 -6.15 2.22
N ALA A 118 -14.03 -5.54 1.04
CA ALA A 118 -14.08 -4.09 0.89
C ALA A 118 -15.41 -3.50 1.37
N ASN A 119 -16.53 -4.15 1.04
CA ASN A 119 -17.87 -3.77 1.50
C ASN A 119 -18.02 -3.92 3.03
N LYS A 120 -17.46 -4.97 3.64
CA LYS A 120 -17.44 -5.14 5.09
C LYS A 120 -16.64 -4.04 5.78
N ILE A 121 -15.46 -3.68 5.24
CA ILE A 121 -14.66 -2.56 5.73
C ILE A 121 -15.44 -1.25 5.62
N TYR A 122 -16.06 -1.00 4.48
CA TYR A 122 -16.84 0.21 4.25
C TYR A 122 -17.96 0.39 5.29
N LYS A 123 -18.71 -0.68 5.58
CA LYS A 123 -19.85 -0.65 6.50
C LYS A 123 -19.46 -0.69 7.98
N SER A 124 -18.49 -1.54 8.34
CA SER A 124 -18.20 -1.86 9.74
C SER A 124 -17.07 -1.04 10.35
N PHE A 125 -16.21 -0.41 9.53
CA PHE A 125 -15.06 0.36 9.98
C PHE A 125 -15.06 1.79 9.39
N PRO A 126 -16.03 2.64 9.78
CA PRO A 126 -16.18 3.98 9.20
C PRO A 126 -14.99 4.91 9.45
N PHE A 127 -14.12 4.57 10.37
CA PHE A 127 -12.90 5.30 10.69
C PHE A 127 -11.70 4.97 9.80
N VAL A 128 -11.79 3.96 8.95
CA VAL A 128 -10.80 3.66 7.90
C VAL A 128 -11.00 4.66 6.76
N GLY A 129 -9.96 5.45 6.46
CA GLY A 129 -10.03 6.54 5.49
C GLY A 129 -9.56 6.16 4.08
N LEU A 130 -8.69 5.15 3.96
CA LEU A 130 -8.13 4.74 2.67
C LEU A 130 -8.13 3.22 2.52
N VAL A 131 -8.68 2.71 1.42
CA VAL A 131 -8.65 1.29 1.06
C VAL A 131 -8.30 1.17 -0.41
N PHE A 132 -7.29 0.36 -0.74
CA PHE A 132 -6.90 0.14 -2.13
C PHE A 132 -6.39 -1.28 -2.38
N GLY A 133 -6.65 -1.77 -3.57
CA GLY A 133 -6.23 -3.09 -4.01
C GLY A 133 -4.80 -3.14 -4.55
N THR A 134 -4.35 -4.33 -4.92
CA THR A 134 -3.00 -4.56 -5.49
C THR A 134 -2.82 -3.90 -6.85
N HIS A 135 -3.91 -3.78 -7.62
CA HIS A 135 -3.90 -3.14 -8.93
C HIS A 135 -3.77 -1.62 -8.86
N SER A 136 -4.11 -1.01 -7.71
CA SER A 136 -4.01 0.44 -7.49
C SER A 136 -2.78 0.87 -6.70
N LEU A 137 -1.84 -0.04 -6.41
CA LEU A 137 -0.67 0.26 -5.59
C LEU A 137 0.19 1.40 -6.18
N HIS A 138 0.31 1.45 -7.49
CA HIS A 138 1.07 2.49 -8.20
C HIS A 138 0.40 3.89 -8.11
N HIS A 139 -0.88 3.96 -7.75
CA HIS A 139 -1.61 5.20 -7.48
C HIS A 139 -1.62 5.59 -6.00
N PHE A 140 -0.93 4.86 -5.13
CA PHE A 140 -0.97 5.09 -3.69
C PHE A 140 -0.73 6.56 -3.28
N PRO A 141 0.25 7.31 -3.83
CA PRO A 141 0.43 8.72 -3.49
C PRO A 141 -0.80 9.58 -3.82
N GLU A 142 -1.38 9.43 -5.01
CA GLU A 142 -2.59 10.14 -5.42
C GLU A 142 -3.78 9.81 -4.50
N LEU A 143 -3.99 8.54 -4.17
CA LEU A 143 -5.06 8.09 -3.29
C LEU A 143 -4.89 8.63 -1.86
N MET A 144 -3.66 8.62 -1.35
CA MET A 144 -3.35 9.17 -0.03
C MET A 144 -3.55 10.70 0.00
N TYR A 145 -3.09 11.41 -1.04
CA TYR A 145 -3.31 12.84 -1.18
C TYR A 145 -4.80 13.20 -1.12
N ASN A 146 -5.63 12.50 -1.91
CA ASN A 146 -7.08 12.72 -1.93
C ASN A 146 -7.73 12.44 -0.56
N ALA A 147 -7.30 11.39 0.15
CA ALA A 147 -7.79 11.08 1.49
C ALA A 147 -7.38 12.14 2.53
N LEU A 148 -6.19 12.74 2.38
CA LEU A 148 -5.71 13.79 3.26
C LEU A 148 -6.38 15.14 3.00
N LEU A 149 -6.61 15.48 1.72
CA LEU A 149 -7.12 16.80 1.32
C LEU A 149 -8.60 16.96 1.70
N ASP A 150 -9.43 16.02 1.25
CA ASP A 150 -10.89 16.13 1.38
C ASP A 150 -11.43 15.58 2.71
N GLY A 151 -10.62 14.84 3.45
CA GLY A 151 -11.08 14.08 4.63
C GLY A 151 -12.15 13.03 4.30
N LYS A 152 -12.39 12.78 3.02
CA LYS A 152 -13.32 11.76 2.54
C LYS A 152 -12.64 10.39 2.51
N ARG A 153 -13.44 9.37 2.68
CA ARG A 153 -12.97 8.00 2.56
C ARG A 153 -12.71 7.65 1.08
N VAL A 154 -11.51 7.16 0.78
CA VAL A 154 -11.10 6.72 -0.55
C VAL A 154 -11.11 5.21 -0.60
N PHE A 155 -11.86 4.62 -1.53
CA PHE A 155 -11.95 3.17 -1.75
C PHE A 155 -11.69 2.90 -3.22
N GLU A 156 -10.50 2.37 -3.52
CA GLU A 156 -10.05 2.11 -4.87
C GLU A 156 -9.66 0.63 -5.03
N ARG A 157 -10.43 -0.07 -5.84
CA ARG A 157 -10.11 -1.41 -6.32
C ARG A 157 -9.79 -1.25 -7.81
N GLY A 158 -8.52 -1.27 -8.16
CA GLY A 158 -8.09 -1.02 -9.53
C GLY A 158 -8.65 -2.03 -10.51
N ASN A 159 -8.87 -1.59 -11.74
CA ASN A 159 -9.03 -2.52 -12.85
C ASN A 159 -7.65 -3.08 -13.21
N ASP A 160 -7.59 -4.39 -13.44
CA ASP A 160 -6.37 -5.01 -13.96
C ASP A 160 -6.18 -4.55 -15.42
N ASP A 161 -5.39 -3.50 -15.61
CA ASP A 161 -5.01 -2.99 -16.92
C ASP A 161 -3.90 -3.80 -17.60
N ASN A 162 -3.49 -4.88 -16.93
CA ASN A 162 -2.42 -5.78 -17.35
C ASN A 162 -1.07 -5.09 -17.58
N GLN A 163 -0.84 -3.92 -16.98
CA GLN A 163 0.41 -3.18 -17.09
C GLN A 163 1.30 -3.34 -15.86
N LEU A 164 2.59 -3.10 -16.05
CA LEU A 164 3.59 -3.03 -15.00
C LEU A 164 4.09 -1.59 -14.88
N TYR A 165 4.06 -1.08 -13.68
CA TYR A 165 4.53 0.26 -13.36
C TYR A 165 5.84 0.18 -12.59
N GLU A 166 6.88 0.78 -13.16
CA GLU A 166 8.25 0.77 -12.65
C GLU A 166 8.70 2.18 -12.25
N GLY A 167 9.88 2.28 -11.63
CA GLY A 167 10.46 3.57 -11.27
C GLY A 167 9.99 4.14 -9.94
N PHE A 168 9.25 3.35 -9.14
CA PHE A 168 8.88 3.78 -7.79
C PHE A 168 10.02 3.54 -6.78
N PRO A 169 10.18 4.43 -5.80
CA PRO A 169 11.16 4.25 -4.74
C PRO A 169 10.84 3.00 -3.90
N VAL A 170 11.88 2.33 -3.41
CA VAL A 170 11.76 1.14 -2.56
C VAL A 170 12.62 1.32 -1.32
N LYS A 171 11.99 1.22 -0.13
CA LYS A 171 12.71 1.19 1.14
C LYS A 171 12.75 -0.23 1.67
N ARG A 172 13.94 -0.82 1.69
CA ARG A 172 14.16 -2.17 2.20
C ARG A 172 14.14 -2.20 3.74
N ASP A 173 13.53 -3.24 4.30
CA ASP A 173 13.42 -3.39 5.76
C ASP A 173 14.69 -3.92 6.42
N GLY A 174 15.65 -4.40 5.66
CA GLY A 174 16.89 -4.98 6.18
C GLY A 174 18.10 -4.77 5.29
N THR A 175 19.28 -4.93 5.88
CA THR A 175 20.59 -4.81 5.20
C THR A 175 21.08 -6.11 4.56
N PHE A 176 20.55 -7.27 5.01
CA PHE A 176 21.03 -8.58 4.57
C PHE A 176 20.01 -9.36 3.73
N LYS A 177 18.79 -8.85 3.61
CA LYS A 177 17.71 -9.53 2.93
C LYS A 177 16.80 -8.52 2.24
N GLY A 178 16.51 -8.74 0.97
CA GLY A 178 15.55 -7.96 0.19
C GLY A 178 14.69 -8.86 -0.66
N TRP A 179 13.50 -8.38 -1.03
CA TRP A 179 12.59 -9.07 -1.91
C TRP A 179 12.58 -8.39 -3.27
N LEU A 180 12.93 -9.14 -4.31
CA LEU A 180 12.97 -8.65 -5.68
C LEU A 180 11.87 -9.36 -6.49
N PRO A 181 10.69 -8.77 -6.66
CA PRO A 181 9.68 -9.32 -7.55
C PRO A 181 10.19 -9.34 -8.98
N ILE A 182 10.08 -10.48 -9.65
CA ILE A 182 10.44 -10.64 -11.07
C ILE A 182 9.20 -10.73 -11.96
N MET A 183 8.04 -11.04 -11.36
CA MET A 183 6.76 -11.17 -12.04
C MET A 183 5.60 -10.93 -11.08
N TYR A 184 4.43 -10.63 -11.61
CA TYR A 184 3.16 -10.44 -10.89
C TYR A 184 2.07 -11.30 -11.53
N GLY A 185 1.06 -11.69 -10.74
CA GLY A 185 -0.07 -12.47 -11.21
C GLY A 185 0.25 -13.93 -11.54
N CYS A 186 -0.70 -14.64 -12.14
CA CYS A 186 -0.52 -16.03 -12.54
C CYS A 186 -1.59 -16.44 -13.56
N ASN A 187 -1.20 -17.22 -14.58
CA ASN A 187 -2.10 -17.72 -15.62
C ASN A 187 -2.55 -19.20 -15.43
N ASN A 188 -2.14 -19.86 -14.33
CA ASN A 188 -2.43 -21.29 -14.15
C ASN A 188 -3.87 -21.57 -13.74
N PHE A 189 -4.58 -20.63 -13.10
CA PHE A 189 -5.98 -20.78 -12.69
C PHE A 189 -6.29 -22.11 -11.99
N CYS A 190 -5.37 -22.59 -11.11
CA CYS A 190 -5.63 -23.77 -10.29
C CYS A 190 -6.93 -23.60 -9.51
N THR A 191 -7.72 -24.68 -9.38
CA THR A 191 -9.09 -24.65 -8.83
C THR A 191 -9.22 -24.04 -7.44
N TYR A 192 -8.18 -24.11 -6.61
CA TYR A 192 -8.13 -23.58 -5.24
C TYR A 192 -7.41 -22.24 -5.12
N CYS A 193 -6.88 -21.69 -6.24
CA CYS A 193 -5.96 -20.55 -6.14
C CYS A 193 -6.67 -19.22 -6.41
N VAL A 194 -6.55 -18.30 -5.45
CA VAL A 194 -7.12 -16.96 -5.53
C VAL A 194 -6.22 -15.97 -6.31
N VAL A 195 -4.94 -16.30 -6.54
CA VAL A 195 -3.94 -15.37 -7.10
C VAL A 195 -4.37 -14.73 -8.42
N PRO A 196 -4.88 -15.46 -9.44
CA PRO A 196 -5.32 -14.82 -10.68
C PRO A 196 -6.43 -13.77 -10.49
N TYR A 197 -7.23 -13.90 -9.45
CA TYR A 197 -8.37 -13.01 -9.17
C TYR A 197 -8.02 -11.77 -8.35
N VAL A 198 -6.91 -11.82 -7.61
CA VAL A 198 -6.49 -10.72 -6.72
C VAL A 198 -5.17 -10.07 -7.13
N ARG A 199 -4.44 -10.66 -8.09
CA ARG A 199 -3.20 -10.11 -8.65
C ARG A 199 -3.17 -10.11 -10.18
N GLY A 200 -4.26 -10.55 -10.82
CA GLY A 200 -4.43 -10.55 -12.26
C GLY A 200 -3.62 -11.60 -13.01
N ARG A 201 -3.54 -11.41 -14.33
CA ARG A 201 -2.76 -12.24 -15.25
C ARG A 201 -1.26 -12.10 -14.98
N GLU A 202 -0.50 -13.09 -15.44
CA GLU A 202 0.94 -13.08 -15.34
C GLU A 202 1.55 -11.92 -16.17
N ARG A 203 2.41 -11.15 -15.52
CA ARG A 203 3.16 -10.02 -16.10
C ARG A 203 4.59 -10.10 -15.61
N SER A 204 5.52 -10.37 -16.50
CA SER A 204 6.95 -10.44 -16.18
C SER A 204 7.61 -9.07 -16.35
N ARG A 205 8.47 -8.72 -15.42
CA ARG A 205 9.28 -7.49 -15.46
C ARG A 205 10.41 -7.62 -16.47
N GLU A 206 10.87 -6.52 -17.00
CA GLU A 206 12.00 -6.49 -17.91
C GLU A 206 13.29 -6.90 -17.22
N LYS A 207 14.05 -7.79 -17.88
CA LYS A 207 15.31 -8.33 -17.37
C LYS A 207 16.30 -7.25 -16.94
N ASN A 208 16.45 -6.19 -17.74
CA ASN A 208 17.41 -5.10 -17.45
C ASN A 208 17.04 -4.33 -16.18
N ILE A 209 15.74 -4.10 -15.94
CA ILE A 209 15.24 -3.44 -14.74
C ILE A 209 15.50 -4.31 -13.50
N ILE A 210 15.19 -5.62 -13.59
CA ILE A 210 15.45 -6.59 -12.51
C ILE A 210 16.94 -6.63 -12.16
N VAL A 211 17.82 -6.73 -13.16
CA VAL A 211 19.28 -6.78 -12.96
C VAL A 211 19.80 -5.48 -12.35
N SER A 212 19.29 -4.33 -12.81
CA SER A 212 19.67 -3.03 -12.22
C SER A 212 19.23 -2.92 -10.76
N GLU A 213 18.00 -3.31 -10.44
CA GLU A 213 17.51 -3.31 -9.06
C GLU A 213 18.32 -4.27 -8.17
N ALA A 214 18.65 -5.47 -8.67
CA ALA A 214 19.45 -6.44 -7.95
C ALA A 214 20.88 -5.94 -7.63
N LYS A 215 21.47 -5.12 -8.51
CA LYS A 215 22.79 -4.51 -8.28
C LYS A 215 22.77 -3.41 -7.22
N ASN A 216 21.62 -2.79 -7.00
CA ASN A 216 21.42 -1.71 -6.03
C ASN A 216 20.91 -2.22 -4.66
N MET A 217 20.75 -3.53 -4.51
CA MET A 217 20.40 -4.21 -3.26
C MET A 217 21.61 -4.54 -2.41
#